data_52e76c20d6f26eab41ad7d310f504aef
#
_entry.id   52e76c20d6f26eab41ad7d310f504aef
#
_cell.length_a   1.000
_cell.length_b   1.000
_cell.length_c   1.000
_cell.angle_alpha   90.00
_cell.angle_beta   90.00
_cell.angle_gamma   90.00
#
_symmetry.space_group_name_H-M   'P 1'
#
loop_
_entity.id
_entity.type
_entity.pdbx_description
1 polymer ?
#
loop_
_entity_poly.entity_id
_entity_poly.type
_entity_poly.pdbx_seq_one_letter_code
_entity_poly.pdbx_strand_id
1 'polypeptide(L)'
;MSTASVPSSRIAQRRSYLMCRPEHFTVSYSINPWMRPADPTDTAKAVAQWQTLHDAYVALGHEVRLIDGVPGLPDMVYTANGGFVIDGIAYGPKFRFAERADEAEPFMDWFDANGFRVARPEEVNEGEGDFLLVGNTILAGTGFRSTGDSHREVGEVFGREVVSLTLVDPRFYHLDTAIAVLDPVEGPGGVEKANIAYLPGAFDEQSQKVLAERYPDAIRVSDADGDVFGLNSASDGYNVFISPRAKGFETQLRERGYNPVLIDLSELLLGGGGIKCCTLELRR
;
A
#
# COMPACT_ATOMS: atom_id res chain seq x y z
N MET A 1 -38.45 2.44 3.94
CA MET A 1 -38.20 1.13 4.57
C MET A 1 -36.79 1.19 5.11
N SER A 2 -36.61 1.20 6.44
CA SER A 2 -35.28 1.24 7.06
C SER A 2 -34.66 -0.14 6.92
N THR A 3 -33.64 -0.26 6.11
CA THR A 3 -32.81 -1.48 6.06
C THR A 3 -32.02 -1.54 7.37
N ALA A 4 -32.46 -2.40 8.28
CA ALA A 4 -31.66 -2.74 9.45
C ALA A 4 -30.31 -3.26 8.94
N SER A 5 -29.22 -2.54 9.22
CA SER A 5 -27.86 -3.01 8.94
C SER A 5 -27.64 -4.29 9.74
N VAL A 6 -27.36 -5.39 9.05
CA VAL A 6 -26.85 -6.61 9.70
C VAL A 6 -25.56 -6.19 10.42
N PRO A 7 -25.41 -6.48 11.73
CA PRO A 7 -24.16 -6.16 12.41
C PRO A 7 -23.01 -6.83 11.69
N SER A 8 -21.98 -6.04 11.33
CA SER A 8 -20.77 -6.58 10.72
C SER A 8 -20.11 -7.55 11.70
N SER A 9 -19.80 -8.75 11.27
CA SER A 9 -18.97 -9.70 12.05
C SER A 9 -17.48 -9.32 12.02
N ARG A 10 -17.12 -8.26 11.29
CA ARG A 10 -15.73 -7.79 11.11
C ARG A 10 -15.25 -7.05 12.35
N ILE A 11 -14.00 -7.28 12.71
CA ILE A 11 -13.37 -6.69 13.89
C ILE A 11 -12.13 -5.93 13.42
N ALA A 12 -12.06 -4.64 13.79
CA ALA A 12 -10.87 -3.83 13.59
C ALA A 12 -9.70 -4.40 14.41
N GLN A 13 -8.57 -4.62 13.76
CA GLN A 13 -7.34 -5.08 14.41
C GLN A 13 -6.35 -3.92 14.52
N ARG A 14 -5.79 -3.73 15.71
CA ARG A 14 -4.76 -2.73 15.91
C ARG A 14 -3.55 -3.02 15.02
N ARG A 15 -3.09 -2.00 14.29
CA ARG A 15 -1.91 -2.04 13.43
C ARG A 15 -0.81 -1.13 13.97
N SER A 16 0.41 -1.36 13.48
CA SER A 16 1.55 -0.44 13.66
C SER A 16 2.04 0.00 12.27
N TYR A 17 2.12 1.29 12.05
CA TYR A 17 2.48 1.88 10.76
C TYR A 17 3.73 2.75 10.89
N LEU A 18 4.55 2.77 9.84
CA LEU A 18 5.60 3.76 9.63
C LEU A 18 5.10 4.77 8.60
N MET A 19 5.21 6.06 8.93
CA MET A 19 4.86 7.16 8.06
C MET A 19 5.99 8.20 8.03
N CYS A 20 6.08 8.97 6.93
CA CYS A 20 7.02 10.08 6.78
C CYS A 20 6.23 11.35 6.48
N ARG A 21 6.49 12.43 7.23
CA ARG A 21 5.82 13.72 7.03
C ARG A 21 6.30 14.35 5.72
N PRO A 22 5.42 14.86 4.83
CA PRO A 22 5.78 15.36 3.50
C PRO A 22 6.35 16.78 3.52
N GLU A 23 7.29 17.09 4.41
CA GLU A 23 7.88 18.44 4.53
C GLU A 23 8.75 18.81 3.32
N HIS A 24 9.26 17.80 2.61
CA HIS A 24 10.09 17.97 1.42
C HIS A 24 9.37 17.56 0.13
N PHE A 25 8.05 17.30 0.20
CA PHE A 25 7.28 16.83 -0.94
C PHE A 25 7.24 17.89 -2.05
N THR A 26 7.63 17.47 -3.23
CA THR A 26 7.52 18.20 -4.49
C THR A 26 7.59 17.22 -5.65
N VAL A 27 7.06 17.59 -6.82
CA VAL A 27 7.18 16.80 -8.05
C VAL A 27 8.22 17.46 -8.94
N SER A 28 9.49 17.08 -8.80
CA SER A 28 10.63 17.66 -9.52
C SER A 28 11.15 16.79 -10.68
N TYR A 29 10.68 15.54 -10.79
CA TYR A 29 10.99 14.59 -11.85
C TYR A 29 9.74 13.77 -12.23
N SER A 30 9.85 12.91 -13.24
CA SER A 30 8.74 12.09 -13.70
C SER A 30 9.19 10.64 -13.90
N ILE A 31 8.78 9.75 -13.01
CA ILE A 31 9.06 8.31 -13.02
C ILE A 31 7.79 7.45 -13.02
N ASN A 32 6.63 8.08 -13.13
CA ASN A 32 5.33 7.45 -13.31
C ASN A 32 4.37 8.39 -14.06
N PRO A 33 3.26 7.89 -14.64
CA PRO A 33 2.35 8.72 -15.45
C PRO A 33 1.60 9.81 -14.70
N TRP A 34 1.59 9.79 -13.37
CA TRP A 34 0.90 10.80 -12.55
C TRP A 34 1.75 12.04 -12.32
N MET A 35 3.08 11.88 -12.35
CA MET A 35 4.04 12.95 -12.10
C MET A 35 4.11 13.94 -13.27
N ARG A 36 3.87 15.21 -12.98
CA ARG A 36 3.98 16.33 -13.93
C ARG A 36 4.78 17.46 -13.31
N PRO A 37 6.11 17.50 -13.50
CA PRO A 37 6.97 18.52 -12.88
C PRO A 37 6.62 19.98 -13.24
N ALA A 38 5.86 20.19 -14.31
CA ALA A 38 5.37 21.51 -14.68
C ALA A 38 4.19 22.00 -13.83
N ASP A 39 3.49 21.09 -13.15
CA ASP A 39 2.35 21.41 -12.30
C ASP A 39 2.87 21.78 -10.90
N PRO A 40 2.46 22.92 -10.32
CA PRO A 40 2.92 23.32 -9.00
C PRO A 40 2.36 22.39 -7.92
N THR A 41 3.18 22.09 -6.91
CA THR A 41 2.77 21.38 -5.70
C THR A 41 2.63 22.33 -4.52
N ASP A 42 1.65 22.06 -3.64
CA ASP A 42 1.45 22.79 -2.39
C ASP A 42 1.85 21.89 -1.20
N THR A 43 3.08 22.06 -0.74
CA THR A 43 3.63 21.28 0.39
C THR A 43 2.81 21.49 1.66
N ALA A 44 2.27 22.68 1.91
CA ALA A 44 1.44 22.92 3.10
C ALA A 44 0.12 22.12 3.04
N LYS A 45 -0.50 22.07 1.86
CA LYS A 45 -1.67 21.23 1.62
C LYS A 45 -1.35 19.74 1.74
N ALA A 46 -0.24 19.30 1.17
CA ALA A 46 0.23 17.90 1.32
C ALA A 46 0.39 17.53 2.80
N VAL A 47 1.04 18.38 3.60
CA VAL A 47 1.19 18.18 5.05
C VAL A 47 -0.15 18.12 5.76
N ALA A 48 -1.10 19.02 5.45
CA ALA A 48 -2.41 19.03 6.09
C ALA A 48 -3.24 17.77 5.75
N GLN A 49 -3.21 17.32 4.51
CA GLN A 49 -3.88 16.10 4.07
C GLN A 49 -3.25 14.86 4.70
N TRP A 50 -1.94 14.78 4.72
CA TRP A 50 -1.20 13.70 5.39
C TRP A 50 -1.51 13.65 6.89
N GLN A 51 -1.58 14.81 7.57
CA GLN A 51 -1.94 14.89 8.98
C GLN A 51 -3.34 14.33 9.24
N THR A 52 -4.28 14.55 8.32
CA THR A 52 -5.63 13.96 8.42
C THR A 52 -5.59 12.44 8.41
N LEU A 53 -4.76 11.82 7.56
CA LEU A 53 -4.57 10.37 7.53
C LEU A 53 -3.93 9.86 8.83
N HIS A 54 -2.84 10.52 9.27
CA HIS A 54 -2.14 10.19 10.51
C HIS A 54 -3.11 10.19 11.71
N ASP A 55 -3.87 11.29 11.87
CA ASP A 55 -4.79 11.47 13.00
C ASP A 55 -5.95 10.48 12.96
N ALA A 56 -6.42 10.09 11.76
CA ALA A 56 -7.43 9.05 11.60
C ALA A 56 -6.92 7.68 12.07
N TYR A 57 -5.66 7.32 11.78
CA TYR A 57 -5.04 6.10 12.31
C TYR A 57 -4.95 6.13 13.83
N VAL A 58 -4.44 7.21 14.40
CA VAL A 58 -4.29 7.38 15.86
C VAL A 58 -5.65 7.34 16.56
N ALA A 59 -6.67 8.01 16.02
CA ALA A 59 -8.02 8.04 16.58
C ALA A 59 -8.68 6.64 16.63
N LEU A 60 -8.32 5.74 15.71
CA LEU A 60 -8.77 4.35 15.69
C LEU A 60 -7.89 3.40 16.51
N GLY A 61 -6.89 3.94 17.23
CA GLY A 61 -6.03 3.18 18.14
C GLY A 61 -4.85 2.48 17.50
N HIS A 62 -4.53 2.78 16.23
CA HIS A 62 -3.31 2.27 15.59
C HIS A 62 -2.08 2.97 16.16
N GLU A 63 -0.96 2.27 16.16
CA GLU A 63 0.34 2.85 16.45
C GLU A 63 0.89 3.48 15.16
N VAL A 64 1.29 4.74 15.22
CA VAL A 64 1.99 5.39 14.11
C VAL A 64 3.38 5.81 14.57
N ARG A 65 4.39 5.28 13.90
CA ARG A 65 5.79 5.64 14.08
C ARG A 65 6.23 6.52 12.92
N LEU A 66 7.17 7.41 13.16
CA LEU A 66 7.63 8.35 12.15
C LEU A 66 9.09 8.08 11.78
N ILE A 67 9.39 8.28 10.51
CA ILE A 67 10.73 8.49 9.98
C ILE A 67 10.82 9.93 9.49
N ASP A 68 11.95 10.59 9.78
CA ASP A 68 12.18 11.95 9.31
C ASP A 68 12.45 11.95 7.79
N GLY A 69 11.84 12.92 7.09
CA GLY A 69 12.13 13.14 5.68
C GLY A 69 13.55 13.73 5.47
N VAL A 70 14.22 13.31 4.42
CA VAL A 70 15.54 13.80 4.05
C VAL A 70 15.38 14.89 2.98
N PRO A 71 16.00 16.09 3.16
CA PRO A 71 16.01 17.12 2.14
C PRO A 71 16.56 16.60 0.80
N GLY A 72 15.81 16.85 -0.29
CA GLY A 72 16.17 16.35 -1.62
C GLY A 72 15.59 14.98 -1.97
N LEU A 73 14.91 14.29 -1.03
CA LEU A 73 14.25 13.03 -1.24
C LEU A 73 12.71 13.19 -1.08
N PRO A 74 12.02 13.82 -2.04
CA PRO A 74 10.62 14.22 -1.90
C PRO A 74 9.65 13.03 -1.78
N ASP A 75 10.03 11.85 -2.28
CA ASP A 75 9.17 10.67 -2.33
C ASP A 75 9.26 9.80 -1.06
N MET A 76 10.08 10.18 -0.05
CA MET A 76 10.11 9.47 1.26
C MET A 76 8.75 9.45 1.97
N VAL A 77 7.83 10.37 1.63
CA VAL A 77 6.45 10.33 2.12
C VAL A 77 5.74 9.01 1.77
N TYR A 78 6.12 8.37 0.66
CA TYR A 78 5.58 7.08 0.22
C TYR A 78 6.31 5.93 0.90
N THR A 79 6.14 5.84 2.21
CA THR A 79 6.86 4.90 3.10
C THR A 79 6.65 3.43 2.75
N ALA A 80 5.55 3.07 2.10
CA ALA A 80 5.33 1.70 1.61
C ALA A 80 6.48 1.19 0.74
N ASN A 81 7.13 2.09 -0.03
CA ASN A 81 8.27 1.72 -0.86
C ASN A 81 9.57 1.56 -0.07
N GLY A 82 9.60 2.02 1.18
CA GLY A 82 10.78 1.97 2.05
C GLY A 82 11.13 0.58 2.60
N GLY A 83 10.29 -0.44 2.35
CA GLY A 83 10.56 -1.80 2.75
C GLY A 83 9.33 -2.69 2.83
N PHE A 84 9.54 -3.94 3.25
CA PHE A 84 8.49 -4.90 3.52
C PHE A 84 8.78 -5.62 4.84
N VAL A 85 7.84 -5.59 5.80
CA VAL A 85 8.09 -6.05 7.17
C VAL A 85 7.16 -7.19 7.55
N ILE A 86 7.73 -8.34 7.96
CA ILE A 86 6.99 -9.48 8.52
C ILE A 86 7.82 -10.09 9.65
N ASP A 87 7.17 -10.44 10.76
CA ASP A 87 7.76 -11.15 11.91
C ASP A 87 9.05 -10.49 12.44
N GLY A 88 9.08 -9.16 12.47
CA GLY A 88 10.23 -8.38 12.95
C GLY A 88 11.43 -8.34 11.99
N ILE A 89 11.30 -8.89 10.79
CA ILE A 89 12.29 -8.77 9.72
C ILE A 89 11.84 -7.67 8.78
N ALA A 90 12.73 -6.75 8.44
CA ALA A 90 12.53 -5.71 7.45
C ALA A 90 13.39 -6.01 6.21
N TYR A 91 12.75 -6.37 5.11
CA TYR A 91 13.38 -6.49 3.79
C TYR A 91 13.46 -5.09 3.18
N GLY A 92 14.67 -4.58 3.02
CA GLY A 92 14.93 -3.22 2.55
C GLY A 92 14.58 -3.01 1.07
N PRO A 93 14.46 -1.75 0.62
CA PRO A 93 14.23 -1.44 -0.78
C PRO A 93 15.54 -1.41 -1.57
N LYS A 94 15.43 -1.69 -2.87
CA LYS A 94 16.44 -1.39 -3.90
C LYS A 94 15.72 -0.79 -5.09
N PHE A 95 15.63 0.53 -5.08
CA PHE A 95 14.82 1.28 -6.03
C PHE A 95 15.29 1.10 -7.47
N ARG A 96 14.32 1.04 -8.39
CA ARG A 96 14.59 0.94 -9.83
C ARG A 96 15.14 2.25 -10.40
N PHE A 97 14.63 3.39 -9.93
CA PHE A 97 14.99 4.71 -10.44
C PHE A 97 16.04 5.39 -9.55
N ALA A 98 17.04 6.00 -10.20
CA ALA A 98 18.14 6.68 -9.52
C ALA A 98 17.64 7.84 -8.63
N GLU A 99 16.53 8.50 -9.02
CA GLU A 99 15.90 9.60 -8.30
C GLU A 99 15.46 9.22 -6.89
N ARG A 100 15.22 7.91 -6.63
CA ARG A 100 14.83 7.39 -5.32
C ARG A 100 15.88 6.52 -4.64
N ALA A 101 17.02 6.25 -5.32
CA ALA A 101 18.01 5.30 -4.82
C ALA A 101 18.53 5.66 -3.41
N ASP A 102 18.71 6.94 -3.16
CA ASP A 102 19.24 7.45 -1.87
C ASP A 102 18.23 7.37 -0.72
N GLU A 103 16.95 7.01 -0.98
CA GLU A 103 15.96 6.77 0.07
C GLU A 103 16.21 5.43 0.81
N ALA A 104 16.93 4.47 0.20
CA ALA A 104 17.07 3.12 0.72
C ALA A 104 17.78 3.08 2.08
N GLU A 105 18.94 3.74 2.22
CA GLU A 105 19.72 3.72 3.47
C GLU A 105 18.95 4.35 4.64
N PRO A 106 18.33 5.54 4.54
CA PRO A 106 17.51 6.09 5.62
C PRO A 106 16.45 5.14 6.16
N PHE A 107 15.77 4.38 5.28
CA PHE A 107 14.79 3.39 5.72
C PHE A 107 15.45 2.21 6.43
N MET A 108 16.52 1.65 5.88
CA MET A 108 17.24 0.52 6.49
C MET A 108 17.84 0.88 7.83
N ASP A 109 18.42 2.07 7.95
CA ASP A 109 18.98 2.60 9.21
C ASP A 109 17.85 2.78 10.25
N TRP A 110 16.69 3.28 9.82
CA TRP A 110 15.54 3.42 10.71
C TRP A 110 15.07 2.04 11.23
N PHE A 111 15.00 1.02 10.39
CA PHE A 111 14.62 -0.32 10.82
C PHE A 111 15.61 -0.89 11.84
N ASP A 112 16.90 -0.81 11.57
CA ASP A 112 17.96 -1.31 12.48
C ASP A 112 17.90 -0.60 13.83
N ALA A 113 17.87 0.74 13.83
CA ALA A 113 17.76 1.56 15.03
C ALA A 113 16.49 1.28 15.85
N ASN A 114 15.45 0.73 15.23
CA ASN A 114 14.17 0.43 15.86
C ASN A 114 13.97 -1.07 16.15
N GLY A 115 15.03 -1.87 16.06
CA GLY A 115 15.10 -3.25 16.52
C GLY A 115 14.47 -4.27 15.54
N PHE A 116 14.37 -3.94 14.27
CA PHE A 116 14.07 -4.90 13.22
C PHE A 116 15.35 -5.57 12.71
N ARG A 117 15.26 -6.84 12.34
CA ARG A 117 16.33 -7.50 11.61
C ARG A 117 16.30 -7.07 10.14
N VAL A 118 17.28 -6.29 9.71
CA VAL A 118 17.33 -5.80 8.33
C VAL A 118 17.86 -6.89 7.39
N ALA A 119 17.08 -7.24 6.37
CA ALA A 119 17.51 -8.03 5.23
C ALA A 119 17.79 -7.08 4.07
N ARG A 120 19.06 -6.95 3.67
CA ARG A 120 19.46 -6.09 2.56
C ARG A 120 19.20 -6.79 1.24
N PRO A 121 18.52 -6.14 0.28
CA PRO A 121 18.16 -6.76 -0.99
C PRO A 121 19.35 -6.85 -1.96
N GLU A 122 19.41 -7.93 -2.72
CA GLU A 122 20.26 -8.05 -3.90
C GLU A 122 19.51 -7.65 -5.18
N GLU A 123 18.19 -7.86 -5.19
CA GLU A 123 17.33 -7.61 -6.34
C GLU A 123 16.53 -6.31 -6.23
N VAL A 124 16.21 -5.71 -7.39
CA VAL A 124 15.42 -4.48 -7.45
C VAL A 124 14.00 -4.73 -6.96
N ASN A 125 13.63 -3.99 -5.90
CA ASN A 125 12.30 -4.03 -5.29
C ASN A 125 11.92 -2.68 -4.66
N GLU A 126 10.63 -2.41 -4.59
CA GLU A 126 10.09 -1.20 -3.97
C GLU A 126 9.11 -1.53 -2.82
N GLY A 127 9.52 -2.45 -1.95
CA GLY A 127 8.87 -2.76 -0.67
C GLY A 127 7.37 -3.10 -0.79
N GLU A 128 6.55 -2.60 0.15
CA GLU A 128 5.09 -2.80 0.16
C GLU A 128 4.35 -2.15 -1.01
N GLY A 129 5.02 -1.37 -1.86
CA GLY A 129 4.47 -0.98 -3.15
C GLY A 129 4.19 -2.19 -4.03
N ASP A 130 5.10 -3.17 -4.02
CA ASP A 130 5.01 -4.37 -4.87
C ASP A 130 4.86 -5.68 -4.09
N PHE A 131 4.97 -5.68 -2.76
CA PHE A 131 4.76 -6.87 -1.93
C PHE A 131 3.59 -6.66 -0.97
N LEU A 132 2.58 -7.50 -1.04
CA LEU A 132 1.41 -7.43 -0.18
C LEU A 132 1.22 -8.75 0.57
N LEU A 133 1.18 -8.69 1.89
CA LEU A 133 0.89 -9.87 2.71
C LEU A 133 -0.63 -10.09 2.81
N VAL A 134 -1.10 -11.24 2.33
CA VAL A 134 -2.51 -11.65 2.39
C VAL A 134 -2.58 -12.99 3.10
N GLY A 135 -3.00 -12.98 4.37
CA GLY A 135 -2.89 -14.15 5.23
C GLY A 135 -1.43 -14.57 5.41
N ASN A 136 -1.09 -15.75 4.91
CA ASN A 136 0.27 -16.30 4.95
C ASN A 136 1.01 -16.26 3.59
N THR A 137 0.39 -15.67 2.57
CA THR A 137 0.91 -15.60 1.20
C THR A 137 1.35 -14.17 0.88
N ILE A 138 2.48 -14.03 0.21
CA ILE A 138 2.95 -12.76 -0.34
C ILE A 138 2.47 -12.67 -1.79
N LEU A 139 1.65 -11.66 -2.11
CA LEU A 139 1.41 -11.26 -3.50
C LEU A 139 2.53 -10.34 -3.92
N ALA A 140 3.17 -10.62 -5.05
CA ALA A 140 4.33 -9.87 -5.52
C ALA A 140 4.12 -9.36 -6.95
N GLY A 141 4.20 -8.04 -7.13
CA GLY A 141 4.00 -7.36 -8.40
C GLY A 141 5.29 -7.16 -9.20
N THR A 142 5.21 -7.36 -10.51
CA THR A 142 6.27 -7.00 -11.47
C THR A 142 5.67 -6.32 -12.70
N GLY A 143 6.52 -5.77 -13.55
CA GLY A 143 6.14 -5.10 -14.81
C GLY A 143 6.76 -3.71 -14.93
N PHE A 144 6.75 -2.91 -13.87
CA PHE A 144 7.23 -1.52 -13.92
C PHE A 144 8.34 -1.20 -12.94
N ARG A 145 8.32 -1.77 -11.72
CA ARG A 145 9.23 -1.42 -10.64
C ARG A 145 10.04 -2.62 -10.15
N SER A 146 9.47 -3.48 -9.36
CA SER A 146 10.18 -4.66 -8.84
C SER A 146 10.41 -5.71 -9.92
N THR A 147 11.52 -6.45 -9.81
CA THR A 147 11.89 -7.53 -10.76
C THR A 147 11.28 -8.86 -10.34
N GLY A 148 11.11 -9.79 -11.28
CA GLY A 148 10.68 -11.16 -10.96
C GLY A 148 11.68 -11.91 -10.07
N ASP A 149 12.97 -11.57 -10.11
CA ASP A 149 14.00 -12.17 -9.25
C ASP A 149 13.83 -11.77 -7.80
N SER A 150 13.35 -10.54 -7.52
CA SER A 150 13.02 -10.11 -6.16
C SER A 150 11.87 -10.91 -5.54
N HIS A 151 10.99 -11.52 -6.34
CA HIS A 151 9.92 -12.40 -5.84
C HIS A 151 10.48 -13.67 -5.20
N ARG A 152 11.53 -14.25 -5.80
CA ARG A 152 12.24 -15.40 -5.21
C ARG A 152 12.96 -14.98 -3.93
N GLU A 153 13.68 -13.85 -3.98
CA GLU A 153 14.44 -13.33 -2.83
C GLU A 153 13.53 -13.06 -1.62
N VAL A 154 12.39 -12.36 -1.81
CA VAL A 154 11.45 -12.08 -0.73
C VAL A 154 10.84 -13.36 -0.15
N GLY A 155 10.59 -14.38 -0.98
CA GLY A 155 10.13 -15.69 -0.55
C GLY A 155 11.15 -16.42 0.33
N GLU A 156 12.43 -16.36 -0.03
CA GLU A 156 13.55 -16.92 0.75
C GLU A 156 13.74 -16.18 2.09
N VAL A 157 13.68 -14.84 2.08
CA VAL A 157 13.83 -14.01 3.29
C VAL A 157 12.78 -14.33 4.34
N PHE A 158 11.52 -14.52 3.93
CA PHE A 158 10.40 -14.73 4.86
C PHE A 158 9.97 -16.18 5.01
N GLY A 159 10.47 -17.11 4.16
CA GLY A 159 10.05 -18.50 4.18
C GLY A 159 8.55 -18.68 3.84
N ARG A 160 8.01 -17.84 2.96
CA ARG A 160 6.57 -17.81 2.62
C ARG A 160 6.33 -18.09 1.14
N GLU A 161 5.11 -18.57 0.83
CA GLU A 161 4.65 -18.67 -0.54
C GLU A 161 4.59 -17.27 -1.17
N VAL A 162 5.11 -17.16 -2.39
CA VAL A 162 5.01 -15.93 -3.19
C VAL A 162 4.20 -16.20 -4.45
N VAL A 163 3.21 -15.36 -4.70
CA VAL A 163 2.38 -15.38 -5.90
C VAL A 163 2.78 -14.20 -6.76
N SER A 164 3.46 -14.48 -7.86
CA SER A 164 3.88 -13.47 -8.84
C SER A 164 2.71 -13.00 -9.70
N LEU A 165 2.57 -11.68 -9.84
CA LEU A 165 1.54 -11.01 -10.61
C LEU A 165 2.19 -9.99 -11.53
N THR A 166 1.76 -9.94 -12.80
CA THR A 166 2.29 -9.02 -13.81
C THR A 166 1.33 -7.86 -14.05
N LEU A 167 1.80 -6.65 -13.76
CA LEU A 167 1.10 -5.41 -14.07
C LEU A 167 1.36 -5.02 -15.53
N VAL A 168 0.31 -4.61 -16.25
CA VAL A 168 0.37 -4.25 -17.68
C VAL A 168 -0.08 -2.82 -17.98
N ASP A 169 -0.76 -2.17 -17.04
CA ASP A 169 -1.19 -0.78 -17.19
C ASP A 169 -0.25 0.16 -16.40
N PRO A 170 0.48 1.06 -17.08
CA PRO A 170 1.46 1.93 -16.42
C PRO A 170 0.84 2.93 -15.41
N ARG A 171 -0.47 3.14 -15.43
CA ARG A 171 -1.16 3.94 -14.39
C ARG A 171 -1.10 3.26 -13.03
N PHE A 172 -1.04 1.93 -13.04
CA PHE A 172 -0.96 1.07 -11.85
C PHE A 172 0.42 0.43 -11.77
N TYR A 173 1.44 1.27 -11.61
CA TYR A 173 2.84 0.89 -11.70
C TYR A 173 3.41 0.16 -10.48
N HIS A 174 2.66 0.14 -9.35
CA HIS A 174 2.89 -0.69 -8.18
C HIS A 174 1.68 -1.57 -7.89
N LEU A 175 1.91 -2.69 -7.21
CA LEU A 175 0.86 -3.63 -6.87
C LEU A 175 -0.18 -3.02 -5.93
N ASP A 176 0.23 -2.18 -4.98
CA ASP A 176 -0.62 -1.49 -4.02
C ASP A 176 -1.55 -0.44 -4.65
N THR A 177 -1.34 -0.11 -5.92
CA THR A 177 -2.25 0.75 -6.70
C THR A 177 -3.34 -0.03 -7.41
N ALA A 178 -3.15 -1.35 -7.56
CA ALA A 178 -4.03 -2.28 -8.28
C ALA A 178 -4.72 -3.31 -7.38
N ILE A 179 -4.22 -3.51 -6.15
CA ILE A 179 -4.77 -4.42 -5.13
C ILE A 179 -4.85 -3.69 -3.78
N ALA A 180 -6.02 -3.82 -3.12
CA ALA A 180 -6.19 -3.50 -1.71
C ALA A 180 -6.36 -4.79 -0.89
N VAL A 181 -5.55 -4.97 0.16
CA VAL A 181 -5.72 -6.07 1.11
C VAL A 181 -6.78 -5.64 2.12
N LEU A 182 -7.94 -6.32 2.12
CA LEU A 182 -9.10 -5.96 2.94
C LEU A 182 -9.13 -6.71 4.28
N ASP A 183 -8.88 -8.01 4.23
CA ASP A 183 -8.83 -8.90 5.38
C ASP A 183 -7.42 -9.51 5.45
N PRO A 184 -6.46 -8.81 6.05
CA PRO A 184 -5.05 -9.21 5.99
C PRO A 184 -4.70 -10.40 6.87
N VAL A 185 -5.52 -10.73 7.88
CA VAL A 185 -5.25 -11.77 8.88
C VAL A 185 -6.29 -12.87 8.84
N GLU A 186 -5.83 -14.12 8.84
CA GLU A 186 -6.63 -15.33 8.98
C GLU A 186 -6.54 -15.90 10.40
N GLY A 187 -7.57 -16.67 10.80
CA GLY A 187 -7.56 -17.45 12.03
C GLY A 187 -8.34 -16.84 13.20
N PRO A 188 -8.11 -17.33 14.44
CA PRO A 188 -8.87 -16.90 15.62
C PRO A 188 -8.76 -15.38 15.85
N GLY A 189 -9.90 -14.69 15.82
CA GLY A 189 -9.98 -13.23 15.92
C GLY A 189 -9.79 -12.46 14.60
N GLY A 190 -9.48 -13.17 13.51
CA GLY A 190 -9.48 -12.67 12.14
C GLY A 190 -10.66 -13.21 11.35
N VAL A 191 -10.54 -13.20 10.03
CA VAL A 191 -11.51 -13.80 9.11
C VAL A 191 -11.16 -15.26 8.84
N GLU A 192 -12.17 -16.05 8.43
CA GLU A 192 -11.95 -17.45 8.04
C GLU A 192 -10.97 -17.54 6.87
N LYS A 193 -11.00 -16.54 5.97
CA LYS A 193 -10.11 -16.45 4.82
C LYS A 193 -9.78 -14.99 4.51
N ALA A 194 -8.49 -14.70 4.36
CA ALA A 194 -8.03 -13.37 3.93
C ALA A 194 -8.63 -12.99 2.56
N ASN A 195 -8.94 -11.71 2.37
CA ASN A 195 -9.60 -11.23 1.15
C ASN A 195 -9.02 -9.89 0.67
N ILE A 196 -9.22 -9.63 -0.62
CA ILE A 196 -8.69 -8.47 -1.34
C ILE A 196 -9.78 -7.76 -2.15
N ALA A 197 -9.47 -6.54 -2.56
CA ALA A 197 -10.09 -5.91 -3.73
C ALA A 197 -9.03 -5.72 -4.81
N TYR A 198 -9.39 -5.82 -6.09
CA TYR A 198 -8.42 -5.62 -7.18
C TYR A 198 -9.09 -5.08 -8.45
N LEU A 199 -8.29 -4.44 -9.30
CA LEU A 199 -8.67 -3.97 -10.63
C LEU A 199 -8.19 -4.98 -11.68
N PRO A 200 -9.10 -5.76 -12.30
CA PRO A 200 -8.69 -6.80 -13.28
C PRO A 200 -7.86 -6.24 -14.43
N GLY A 201 -8.24 -5.07 -14.99
CA GLY A 201 -7.58 -4.47 -16.13
C GLY A 201 -6.12 -4.03 -15.90
N ALA A 202 -5.67 -3.97 -14.64
CA ALA A 202 -4.27 -3.67 -14.32
C ALA A 202 -3.31 -4.84 -14.60
N PHE A 203 -3.83 -6.07 -14.75
CA PHE A 203 -3.05 -7.31 -14.81
C PHE A 203 -3.15 -8.01 -16.14
N ASP A 204 -2.10 -8.79 -16.48
CA ASP A 204 -2.15 -9.72 -17.59
C ASP A 204 -3.19 -10.84 -17.37
N GLU A 205 -3.55 -11.56 -18.43
CA GLU A 205 -4.58 -12.62 -18.38
C GLU A 205 -4.24 -13.74 -17.39
N GLN A 206 -2.96 -14.11 -17.26
CA GLN A 206 -2.53 -15.15 -16.34
C GLN A 206 -2.70 -14.72 -14.89
N SER A 207 -2.31 -13.48 -14.56
CA SER A 207 -2.45 -12.92 -13.22
C SER A 207 -3.93 -12.73 -12.85
N GLN A 208 -4.78 -12.30 -13.80
CA GLN A 208 -6.23 -12.21 -13.58
C GLN A 208 -6.82 -13.57 -13.22
N LYS A 209 -6.41 -14.64 -13.92
CA LYS A 209 -6.86 -16.01 -13.63
C LYS A 209 -6.43 -16.45 -12.23
N VAL A 210 -5.16 -16.24 -11.88
CA VAL A 210 -4.62 -16.57 -10.55
C VAL A 210 -5.40 -15.85 -9.44
N LEU A 211 -5.65 -14.53 -9.60
CA LEU A 211 -6.42 -13.75 -8.64
C LEU A 211 -7.86 -14.25 -8.49
N ALA A 212 -8.54 -14.57 -9.60
CA ALA A 212 -9.91 -15.05 -9.59
C ALA A 212 -10.03 -16.45 -8.94
N GLU A 213 -9.04 -17.33 -9.12
CA GLU A 213 -9.03 -18.67 -8.54
C GLU A 213 -8.68 -18.64 -7.04
N ARG A 214 -7.73 -17.80 -6.62
CA ARG A 214 -7.30 -17.72 -5.22
C ARG A 214 -8.25 -16.93 -4.34
N TYR A 215 -8.86 -15.87 -4.90
CA TYR A 215 -9.74 -14.94 -4.18
C TYR A 215 -11.11 -14.83 -4.88
N PRO A 216 -11.90 -15.91 -4.89
CA PRO A 216 -13.20 -15.92 -5.59
C PRO A 216 -14.19 -14.89 -5.04
N ASP A 217 -14.06 -14.51 -3.77
CA ASP A 217 -14.89 -13.53 -3.08
C ASP A 217 -14.32 -12.11 -3.12
N ALA A 218 -13.22 -11.88 -3.85
CA ALA A 218 -12.61 -10.57 -3.98
C ALA A 218 -13.57 -9.52 -4.58
N ILE A 219 -13.45 -8.30 -4.12
CA ILE A 219 -14.13 -7.16 -4.76
C ILE A 219 -13.40 -6.83 -6.06
N ARG A 220 -14.10 -6.91 -7.19
CA ARG A 220 -13.59 -6.41 -8.47
C ARG A 220 -14.00 -4.95 -8.61
N VAL A 221 -12.99 -4.09 -8.64
CA VAL A 221 -13.16 -2.64 -8.69
C VAL A 221 -13.25 -2.17 -10.13
N SER A 222 -14.04 -1.13 -10.40
CA SER A 222 -14.18 -0.53 -11.72
C SER A 222 -12.97 0.32 -12.12
N ASP A 223 -12.75 0.51 -13.43
CA ASP A 223 -11.72 1.43 -13.93
C ASP A 223 -11.90 2.84 -13.38
N ALA A 224 -13.16 3.32 -13.25
CA ALA A 224 -13.46 4.63 -12.71
C ALA A 224 -12.99 4.83 -11.25
N ASP A 225 -13.07 3.78 -10.42
CA ASP A 225 -12.55 3.81 -9.06
C ASP A 225 -11.02 3.61 -9.03
N GLY A 226 -10.47 2.84 -9.98
CA GLY A 226 -9.03 2.71 -10.18
C GLY A 226 -8.39 4.05 -10.55
N ASP A 227 -8.96 4.79 -11.50
CA ASP A 227 -8.48 6.09 -12.00
C ASP A 227 -8.42 7.19 -10.92
N VAL A 228 -9.04 6.97 -9.78
CA VAL A 228 -8.98 7.89 -8.62
C VAL A 228 -8.21 7.30 -7.44
N PHE A 229 -7.36 6.29 -7.70
CA PHE A 229 -6.55 5.61 -6.69
C PHE A 229 -7.36 4.95 -5.56
N GLY A 230 -8.56 4.45 -5.86
CA GLY A 230 -9.43 3.82 -4.88
C GLY A 230 -8.81 2.60 -4.21
N LEU A 231 -8.00 1.82 -4.96
CA LEU A 231 -7.33 0.62 -4.46
C LEU A 231 -6.06 0.90 -3.65
N ASN A 232 -5.48 2.11 -3.77
CA ASN A 232 -4.35 2.49 -2.92
C ASN A 232 -4.87 2.84 -1.51
N SER A 233 -5.31 1.82 -0.80
CA SER A 233 -6.05 1.88 0.46
C SER A 233 -5.42 0.99 1.54
N ALA A 234 -5.62 1.36 2.80
CA ALA A 234 -5.19 0.58 3.96
C ALA A 234 -6.39 0.04 4.72
N SER A 235 -6.29 -1.17 5.28
CA SER A 235 -7.36 -1.80 6.04
C SER A 235 -6.87 -2.40 7.35
N ASP A 236 -7.69 -2.28 8.40
CA ASP A 236 -7.48 -2.97 9.66
C ASP A 236 -8.36 -4.24 9.81
N GLY A 237 -9.06 -4.62 8.74
CA GLY A 237 -10.00 -5.73 8.71
C GLY A 237 -11.46 -5.29 8.85
N TYR A 238 -11.71 -4.08 9.33
CA TYR A 238 -13.03 -3.46 9.41
C TYR A 238 -13.05 -2.06 8.80
N ASN A 239 -12.17 -1.16 9.26
CA ASN A 239 -12.03 0.17 8.69
C ASN A 239 -11.13 0.10 7.45
N VAL A 240 -11.60 0.66 6.34
CA VAL A 240 -10.84 0.75 5.08
C VAL A 240 -10.67 2.22 4.72
N PHE A 241 -9.44 2.69 4.77
CA PHE A 241 -9.07 4.07 4.44
C PHE A 241 -8.95 4.19 2.94
N ILE A 242 -9.83 4.98 2.32
CA ILE A 242 -9.94 5.11 0.86
C ILE A 242 -10.05 6.56 0.39
N SER A 243 -9.73 6.78 -0.87
CA SER A 243 -10.00 8.04 -1.56
C SER A 243 -11.51 8.37 -1.55
N PRO A 244 -11.95 9.60 -1.18
CA PRO A 244 -13.35 9.99 -1.20
C PRO A 244 -13.94 10.04 -2.62
N ARG A 245 -13.09 9.92 -3.65
CA ARG A 245 -13.48 9.91 -5.06
C ARG A 245 -13.87 8.52 -5.55
N ALA A 246 -13.47 7.44 -4.87
CA ALA A 246 -13.75 6.04 -5.25
C ALA A 246 -15.16 5.62 -4.79
N LYS A 247 -16.20 6.18 -5.39
CA LYS A 247 -17.60 6.03 -4.93
C LYS A 247 -18.17 4.64 -5.15
N GLY A 248 -17.82 3.97 -6.23
CA GLY A 248 -18.23 2.61 -6.50
C GLY A 248 -17.60 1.65 -5.51
N PHE A 249 -16.30 1.79 -5.26
CA PHE A 249 -15.60 0.97 -4.29
C PHE A 249 -16.09 1.22 -2.85
N GLU A 250 -16.37 2.47 -2.46
CA GLU A 250 -16.99 2.81 -1.18
C GLU A 250 -18.31 2.04 -0.98
N THR A 251 -19.17 2.02 -2.00
CA THR A 251 -20.43 1.30 -1.96
C THR A 251 -20.23 -0.20 -1.77
N GLN A 252 -19.36 -0.82 -2.57
CA GLN A 252 -19.05 -2.24 -2.48
C GLN A 252 -18.48 -2.64 -1.11
N LEU A 253 -17.64 -1.79 -0.50
CA LEU A 253 -17.10 -2.01 0.84
C LEU A 253 -18.23 -2.03 1.89
N ARG A 254 -19.14 -1.05 1.85
CA ARG A 254 -20.28 -0.99 2.77
C ARG A 254 -21.20 -2.21 2.64
N GLU A 255 -21.49 -2.64 1.41
CA GLU A 255 -22.30 -3.84 1.13
C GLU A 255 -21.66 -5.12 1.68
N ARG A 256 -20.32 -5.15 1.78
CA ARG A 256 -19.53 -6.26 2.37
C ARG A 256 -19.29 -6.11 3.88
N GLY A 257 -19.87 -5.08 4.52
CA GLY A 257 -19.80 -4.85 5.96
C GLY A 257 -18.52 -4.19 6.46
N TYR A 258 -17.69 -3.61 5.56
CA TYR A 258 -16.58 -2.74 5.94
C TYR A 258 -17.06 -1.33 6.30
N ASN A 259 -16.25 -0.60 7.03
CA ASN A 259 -16.41 0.82 7.33
C ASN A 259 -15.42 1.67 6.53
N PRO A 260 -15.80 2.24 5.37
CA PRO A 260 -14.92 3.13 4.63
C PRO A 260 -14.66 4.43 5.39
N VAL A 261 -13.38 4.75 5.57
CA VAL A 261 -12.87 6.02 6.13
C VAL A 261 -12.33 6.84 4.98
N LEU A 262 -12.99 7.96 4.68
CA LEU A 262 -12.68 8.76 3.49
C LEU A 262 -11.57 9.77 3.80
N ILE A 263 -10.43 9.64 3.12
CA ILE A 263 -9.25 10.48 3.29
C ILE A 263 -8.84 11.07 1.94
N ASP A 264 -8.82 12.39 1.86
CA ASP A 264 -8.35 13.10 0.67
C ASP A 264 -6.83 13.32 0.74
N LEU A 265 -6.10 12.73 -0.21
CA LEU A 265 -4.67 12.94 -0.43
C LEU A 265 -4.41 13.45 -1.84
N SER A 266 -5.29 14.31 -2.35
CA SER A 266 -5.24 14.81 -3.74
C SER A 266 -3.93 15.53 -4.07
N GLU A 267 -3.25 16.13 -3.09
CA GLU A 267 -1.96 16.77 -3.32
C GLU A 267 -0.84 15.75 -3.48
N LEU A 268 -0.81 14.72 -2.62
CA LEU A 268 0.18 13.63 -2.72
C LEU A 268 -0.04 12.78 -3.98
N LEU A 269 -1.27 12.71 -4.49
CA LEU A 269 -1.55 12.03 -5.76
C LEU A 269 -0.81 12.65 -6.96
N LEU A 270 -0.41 13.93 -6.90
CA LEU A 270 0.42 14.55 -7.94
C LEU A 270 1.79 13.88 -8.09
N GLY A 271 2.31 13.27 -7.04
CA GLY A 271 3.52 12.44 -7.07
C GLY A 271 3.23 10.96 -7.39
N GLY A 272 1.96 10.59 -7.57
CA GLY A 272 1.55 9.24 -7.93
C GLY A 272 1.31 8.32 -6.74
N GLY A 273 1.15 8.82 -5.53
CA GLY A 273 0.87 8.02 -4.34
C GLY A 273 -0.38 8.44 -3.60
N GLY A 274 -0.95 7.52 -2.84
CA GLY A 274 -2.15 7.70 -2.04
C GLY A 274 -1.98 7.17 -0.62
N ILE A 275 -3.06 6.65 -0.05
CA ILE A 275 -3.14 6.24 1.36
C ILE A 275 -2.17 5.10 1.67
N LYS A 276 -2.20 4.02 0.87
CA LYS A 276 -1.32 2.86 1.09
C LYS A 276 0.13 3.21 0.82
N CYS A 277 0.42 3.98 -0.22
CA CYS A 277 1.78 4.43 -0.49
C CYS A 277 2.40 5.18 0.70
N CYS A 278 1.61 6.00 1.42
CA CYS A 278 2.06 6.73 2.61
C CYS A 278 2.09 5.89 3.89
N THR A 279 1.85 4.58 3.80
CA THR A 279 1.64 3.70 4.95
C THR A 279 2.39 2.39 4.79
N LEU A 280 3.50 2.22 5.52
CA LEU A 280 4.19 0.94 5.62
C LEU A 280 3.76 0.24 6.91
N GLU A 281 3.33 -1.02 6.82
CA GLU A 281 2.90 -1.76 8.01
C GLU A 281 4.09 -2.46 8.69
N LEU A 282 4.24 -2.22 10.00
CA LEU A 282 5.29 -2.80 10.84
C LEU A 282 4.76 -4.05 11.55
N ARG A 283 4.93 -5.23 10.93
CA ARG A 283 4.47 -6.53 11.46
C ARG A 283 5.59 -7.15 12.30
N ARG A 284 5.34 -7.31 13.61
CA ARG A 284 6.27 -7.89 14.57
C ARG A 284 5.85 -9.28 15.01
#